data_a66b71e975bcab02f2d771922b28786b
#
_entry.id   a66b71e975bcab02f2d771922b28786b
#
_cell.length_a   1.000
_cell.length_b   1.000
_cell.length_c   1.000
_cell.angle_alpha   90.00
_cell.angle_beta   90.00
_cell.angle_gamma   90.00
#
_symmetry.space_group_name_H-M   'P 1'
#
loop_
_entity.id
_entity.type
_entity.pdbx_description
1 polymer ?
#
loop_
_entity_poly.entity_id
_entity_poly.type
_entity_poly.pdbx_seq_one_letter_code
_entity_poly.pdbx_strand_id
1 'polypeptide(L)'
;MFDDMVNLFNLGAFSDEEKELLRTDFTYKKQMSRLLKEARQAAKRDTCYFCGKSVTSFCNSHSVPRFCLENIATNGDVLTLNTVVDNPLMDTENGVNKAGTFHLICNDCDSKIFSDYENPDNYSNQPTPKMIAQMALKNSLKSISKRLFEIEFFNISAKKTDAARMFSDAKNAANEMDLKEYVDSYKKAKKALEKNSSVDYYVCYYEKLNYVVPIAFQCSLALSVDFNGNIINNIYNPSPEYRIQNIHISILPLKSETVIVMFIEDGDKRYRQFYKQFNKLTLDDKLAALTLIMFMYSEDMYFSKSIENEVRESKALCEAGKTGQDIISFTPFFDPLEILRESHSLDKRHEIPNLLSEKYKLS
;
A
#
# COMPACT_ATOMS: atom_id res chain seq x y z
N MET A 1 -25.62 -18.70 0.70
CA MET A 1 -24.71 -18.73 -0.50
C MET A 1 -24.53 -17.34 -1.17
N PHE A 2 -25.42 -16.35 -1.00
CA PHE A 2 -25.33 -15.02 -1.64
C PHE A 2 -24.83 -13.94 -0.69
N ASP A 3 -25.15 -14.00 0.60
CA ASP A 3 -24.54 -13.14 1.63
C ASP A 3 -23.03 -13.37 1.72
N ASP A 4 -22.58 -14.60 1.49
CA ASP A 4 -21.16 -14.99 1.56
C ASP A 4 -20.30 -14.31 0.49
N MET A 5 -20.85 -13.99 -0.70
CA MET A 5 -20.07 -13.32 -1.74
C MET A 5 -19.90 -11.80 -1.49
N VAL A 6 -20.83 -11.18 -0.77
CA VAL A 6 -20.67 -9.76 -0.37
C VAL A 6 -19.58 -9.63 0.68
N ASN A 7 -19.48 -10.58 1.60
CA ASN A 7 -18.43 -10.62 2.61
C ASN A 7 -17.03 -10.91 2.04
N LEU A 8 -16.92 -11.55 0.89
CA LEU A 8 -15.67 -11.77 0.16
C LEU A 8 -14.93 -10.49 -0.22
N PHE A 9 -15.67 -9.43 -0.47
CA PHE A 9 -15.12 -8.12 -0.85
C PHE A 9 -14.76 -7.26 0.35
N ASN A 10 -15.10 -7.71 1.56
CA ASN A 10 -14.68 -7.16 2.85
C ASN A 10 -13.49 -7.97 3.38
N LEU A 11 -12.32 -7.80 2.78
CA LEU A 11 -11.08 -8.43 3.24
C LEU A 11 -10.78 -7.99 4.68
N GLY A 12 -11.13 -8.79 5.67
CA GLY A 12 -10.90 -8.51 7.07
C GLY A 12 -12.14 -8.34 7.96
N ALA A 13 -13.35 -8.31 7.37
CA ALA A 13 -14.61 -8.22 8.13
C ALA A 13 -15.22 -9.59 8.50
N PHE A 14 -14.48 -10.69 8.30
CA PHE A 14 -14.95 -12.02 8.69
C PHE A 14 -14.98 -12.16 10.20
N SER A 15 -16.10 -12.65 10.75
CA SER A 15 -16.17 -13.14 12.13
C SER A 15 -15.26 -14.36 12.30
N ASP A 16 -14.91 -14.71 13.54
CA ASP A 16 -14.05 -15.88 13.80
C ASP A 16 -14.72 -17.19 13.36
N GLU A 17 -16.04 -17.27 13.43
CA GLU A 17 -16.83 -18.42 12.95
C GLU A 17 -16.79 -18.51 11.40
N GLU A 18 -16.92 -17.38 10.70
CA GLU A 18 -16.81 -17.32 9.25
C GLU A 18 -15.39 -17.69 8.79
N LYS A 19 -14.36 -17.22 9.48
CA LYS A 19 -12.96 -17.56 9.18
C LYS A 19 -12.73 -19.05 9.27
N GLU A 20 -13.24 -19.70 10.33
CA GLU A 20 -13.09 -21.15 10.51
C GLU A 20 -13.83 -21.93 9.43
N LEU A 21 -15.06 -21.53 9.10
CA LEU A 21 -15.83 -22.13 8.00
C LEU A 21 -15.09 -22.01 6.67
N LEU A 22 -14.57 -20.83 6.35
CA LEU A 22 -13.85 -20.57 5.10
C LEU A 22 -12.51 -21.32 5.04
N ARG A 23 -11.85 -21.58 6.16
CA ARG A 23 -10.61 -22.39 6.21
C ARG A 23 -10.86 -23.84 5.81
N THR A 24 -12.05 -24.36 6.08
CA THR A 24 -12.44 -25.75 5.80
C THR A 24 -13.16 -25.93 4.46
N ASP A 25 -13.71 -24.87 3.87
CA ASP A 25 -14.43 -24.95 2.58
C ASP A 25 -13.47 -24.93 1.38
N PHE A 26 -13.03 -26.12 1.00
CA PHE A 26 -12.18 -26.31 -0.19
C PHE A 26 -12.85 -25.87 -1.49
N THR A 27 -14.17 -25.99 -1.60
CA THR A 27 -14.91 -25.62 -2.81
C THR A 27 -14.85 -24.12 -3.01
N TYR A 28 -15.08 -23.37 -1.94
CA TYR A 28 -15.01 -21.93 -1.93
C TYR A 28 -13.60 -21.39 -2.22
N LYS A 29 -12.57 -21.94 -1.56
CA LYS A 29 -11.16 -21.61 -1.85
C LYS A 29 -10.80 -21.83 -3.32
N LYS A 30 -11.26 -22.95 -3.91
CA LYS A 30 -11.03 -23.26 -5.32
C LYS A 30 -11.72 -22.27 -6.24
N GLN A 31 -12.96 -21.89 -5.93
CA GLN A 31 -13.72 -20.91 -6.72
C GLN A 31 -13.06 -19.52 -6.66
N MET A 32 -12.62 -19.08 -5.47
CA MET A 32 -11.93 -17.82 -5.29
C MET A 32 -10.59 -17.81 -6.03
N SER A 33 -9.78 -18.83 -5.86
CA SER A 33 -8.49 -18.96 -6.56
C SER A 33 -8.67 -18.91 -8.08
N ARG A 34 -9.74 -19.53 -8.60
CA ARG A 34 -10.09 -19.45 -10.02
C ARG A 34 -10.47 -18.04 -10.45
N LEU A 35 -11.32 -17.36 -9.68
CA LEU A 35 -11.76 -15.99 -9.95
C LEU A 35 -10.56 -15.01 -9.97
N LEU A 36 -9.68 -15.10 -8.97
CA LEU A 36 -8.45 -14.31 -8.91
C LEU A 36 -7.52 -14.57 -10.10
N LYS A 37 -7.42 -15.82 -10.53
CA LYS A 37 -6.61 -16.18 -11.71
C LYS A 37 -7.22 -15.63 -13.00
N GLU A 38 -8.53 -15.73 -13.18
CA GLU A 38 -9.25 -15.17 -14.33
C GLU A 38 -9.11 -13.64 -14.38
N ALA A 39 -9.25 -12.96 -13.26
CA ALA A 39 -9.08 -11.51 -13.15
C ALA A 39 -7.63 -11.06 -13.49
N ARG A 40 -6.62 -11.77 -12.98
CA ARG A 40 -5.21 -11.50 -13.34
C ARG A 40 -4.96 -11.70 -14.83
N GLN A 41 -5.57 -12.71 -15.46
CA GLN A 41 -5.42 -12.94 -16.88
C GLN A 41 -6.12 -11.86 -17.71
N ALA A 42 -7.31 -11.41 -17.30
CA ALA A 42 -8.05 -10.35 -17.98
C ALA A 42 -7.34 -8.99 -17.87
N ALA A 43 -6.76 -8.69 -16.71
CA ALA A 43 -5.99 -7.45 -16.49
C ALA A 43 -4.61 -7.43 -17.19
N LYS A 44 -4.18 -8.58 -17.76
CA LYS A 44 -2.87 -8.69 -18.41
C LYS A 44 -2.83 -7.88 -19.71
N ARG A 45 -1.80 -7.08 -19.86
CA ARG A 45 -1.54 -6.29 -21.08
C ARG A 45 -0.65 -7.07 -22.05
N ASP A 46 -0.58 -6.61 -23.28
CA ASP A 46 0.31 -7.09 -24.34
C ASP A 46 1.46 -6.13 -24.64
N THR A 47 1.40 -4.92 -24.03
CA THR A 47 2.38 -3.84 -24.22
C THR A 47 2.93 -3.34 -22.89
N CYS A 48 4.22 -3.04 -22.86
CA CYS A 48 4.87 -2.40 -21.71
C CYS A 48 4.26 -1.02 -21.44
N TYR A 49 3.81 -0.79 -20.21
CA TYR A 49 3.15 0.47 -19.82
C TYR A 49 4.06 1.68 -19.94
N PHE A 50 5.38 1.51 -19.78
CA PHE A 50 6.35 2.60 -19.85
C PHE A 50 6.78 2.93 -21.29
N CYS A 51 7.26 1.95 -22.06
CA CYS A 51 7.81 2.19 -23.40
C CYS A 51 6.82 1.93 -24.55
N GLY A 52 5.62 1.36 -24.26
CA GLY A 52 4.60 1.06 -25.26
C GLY A 52 4.91 -0.10 -26.22
N LYS A 53 6.09 -0.74 -26.11
CA LYS A 53 6.47 -1.85 -26.98
C LYS A 53 5.67 -3.11 -26.61
N SER A 54 5.29 -3.89 -27.62
CA SER A 54 4.73 -5.24 -27.40
C SER A 54 5.77 -6.13 -26.75
N VAL A 55 5.32 -6.92 -25.77
CA VAL A 55 6.17 -7.80 -24.98
C VAL A 55 5.51 -9.16 -24.80
N THR A 56 6.31 -10.22 -24.80
CA THR A 56 5.86 -11.58 -24.54
C THR A 56 5.83 -11.90 -23.04
N SER A 57 6.62 -11.17 -22.25
CA SER A 57 6.68 -11.29 -20.79
C SER A 57 6.96 -9.95 -20.14
N PHE A 58 6.44 -9.78 -18.93
CA PHE A 58 6.68 -8.64 -18.07
C PHE A 58 7.70 -8.98 -16.99
N CYS A 59 8.36 -7.94 -16.46
CA CYS A 59 9.18 -8.07 -15.26
C CYS A 59 8.31 -8.40 -14.04
N ASN A 60 8.85 -9.20 -13.12
CA ASN A 60 8.36 -9.30 -11.75
C ASN A 60 8.86 -8.07 -10.97
N SER A 61 8.28 -6.92 -11.27
CA SER A 61 8.69 -5.66 -10.67
C SER A 61 8.23 -5.60 -9.21
N HIS A 62 9.15 -5.41 -8.26
CA HIS A 62 8.83 -5.33 -6.85
C HIS A 62 8.33 -3.93 -6.47
N SER A 63 7.30 -3.83 -5.62
CA SER A 63 6.80 -2.57 -5.07
C SER A 63 7.78 -1.94 -4.07
N VAL A 64 8.51 -2.77 -3.34
CA VAL A 64 9.63 -2.40 -2.47
C VAL A 64 10.90 -3.00 -3.08
N PRO A 65 12.07 -2.33 -3.06
CA PRO A 65 13.29 -2.90 -3.60
C PRO A 65 13.57 -4.30 -3.04
N ARG A 66 13.91 -5.23 -3.93
CA ARG A 66 14.10 -6.63 -3.57
C ARG A 66 15.11 -6.82 -2.42
N PHE A 67 16.19 -6.05 -2.38
CA PHE A 67 17.17 -6.12 -1.31
C PHE A 67 16.57 -5.83 0.08
N CYS A 68 15.55 -4.95 0.16
CA CYS A 68 14.85 -4.69 1.42
C CYS A 68 14.10 -5.94 1.92
N LEU A 69 13.45 -6.65 1.01
CA LEU A 69 12.76 -7.91 1.33
C LEU A 69 13.75 -8.99 1.76
N GLU A 70 14.88 -9.11 1.06
CA GLU A 70 15.96 -10.05 1.40
C GLU A 70 16.55 -9.79 2.79
N ASN A 71 16.68 -8.52 3.18
CA ASN A 71 17.25 -8.13 4.47
C ASN A 71 16.33 -8.43 5.68
N ILE A 72 15.00 -8.54 5.46
CA ILE A 72 14.05 -8.88 6.53
C ILE A 72 13.54 -10.32 6.45
N ALA A 73 13.86 -11.05 5.37
CA ALA A 73 13.35 -12.39 5.14
C ALA A 73 13.90 -13.40 6.15
N THR A 74 13.06 -14.36 6.53
CA THR A 74 13.45 -15.55 7.28
C THR A 74 13.34 -16.76 6.36
N ASN A 75 14.45 -17.42 6.07
CA ASN A 75 14.53 -18.55 5.13
C ASN A 75 14.00 -18.22 3.72
N GLY A 76 14.13 -16.97 3.29
CA GLY A 76 13.68 -16.48 1.97
C GLY A 76 12.21 -16.08 1.89
N ASP A 77 11.48 -16.11 3.01
CA ASP A 77 10.07 -15.72 3.10
C ASP A 77 9.85 -14.49 3.96
N VAL A 78 8.83 -13.72 3.63
CA VAL A 78 8.33 -12.55 4.37
C VAL A 78 6.84 -12.72 4.65
N LEU A 79 6.35 -12.12 5.73
CA LEU A 79 4.93 -12.03 6.05
C LEU A 79 4.30 -10.83 5.34
N THR A 80 2.99 -10.90 5.12
CA THR A 80 2.18 -9.85 4.48
C THR A 80 1.06 -9.37 5.40
N LEU A 81 0.31 -8.35 4.99
CA LEU A 81 -0.85 -7.85 5.74
C LEU A 81 -1.88 -8.96 6.03
N ASN A 82 -1.99 -9.98 5.19
CA ASN A 82 -2.89 -11.12 5.45
C ASN A 82 -2.63 -11.80 6.80
N THR A 83 -1.41 -11.69 7.33
CA THR A 83 -1.07 -12.15 8.68
C THR A 83 -1.82 -11.35 9.75
N VAL A 84 -1.98 -10.04 9.54
CA VAL A 84 -2.63 -9.11 10.48
C VAL A 84 -4.15 -9.31 10.50
N VAL A 85 -4.74 -9.34 9.31
CA VAL A 85 -6.20 -9.44 9.15
C VAL A 85 -6.70 -10.89 9.25
N ASP A 86 -5.77 -11.84 9.35
CA ASP A 86 -6.08 -13.27 9.43
C ASP A 86 -7.04 -13.74 8.33
N ASN A 87 -6.74 -13.35 7.08
CA ASN A 87 -7.57 -13.67 5.93
C ASN A 87 -7.44 -15.16 5.57
N PRO A 88 -8.54 -15.96 5.70
CA PRO A 88 -8.49 -17.41 5.49
C PRO A 88 -8.32 -17.82 4.03
N LEU A 89 -8.42 -16.88 3.09
CA LEU A 89 -8.43 -17.13 1.64
C LEU A 89 -7.11 -16.77 0.97
N MET A 90 -6.24 -16.06 1.66
CA MET A 90 -4.99 -15.54 1.12
C MET A 90 -3.80 -16.07 1.90
N ASP A 91 -2.69 -16.26 1.20
CA ASP A 91 -1.44 -16.66 1.85
C ASP A 91 -0.93 -15.54 2.78
N THR A 92 -0.54 -15.91 3.98
CA THR A 92 0.01 -14.98 4.98
C THR A 92 1.48 -14.69 4.74
N GLU A 93 2.20 -15.60 4.08
CA GLU A 93 3.61 -15.45 3.75
C GLU A 93 3.90 -15.63 2.27
N ASN A 94 4.94 -15.00 1.79
CA ASN A 94 5.38 -15.11 0.40
C ASN A 94 6.90 -15.14 0.31
N GLY A 95 7.43 -15.99 -0.57
CA GLY A 95 8.85 -15.93 -0.93
C GLY A 95 9.23 -14.57 -1.52
N VAL A 96 10.43 -14.07 -1.20
CA VAL A 96 10.95 -12.78 -1.65
C VAL A 96 10.75 -12.54 -3.16
N ASN A 97 10.88 -13.57 -3.99
CA ASN A 97 10.69 -13.45 -5.44
C ASN A 97 9.25 -13.16 -5.90
N LYS A 98 8.27 -13.34 -5.02
CA LYS A 98 6.84 -13.14 -5.32
C LYS A 98 6.23 -12.01 -4.49
N ALA A 99 6.80 -11.73 -3.33
CA ALA A 99 6.29 -10.72 -2.42
C ALA A 99 6.27 -9.35 -3.10
N GLY A 100 5.09 -8.71 -3.16
CA GLY A 100 4.93 -7.37 -3.70
C GLY A 100 5.17 -7.20 -5.20
N THR A 101 5.20 -8.27 -5.98
CA THR A 101 5.46 -8.15 -7.42
C THR A 101 4.22 -7.74 -8.21
N PHE A 102 4.44 -6.99 -9.28
CA PHE A 102 3.44 -6.62 -10.27
C PHE A 102 4.02 -6.73 -11.70
N HIS A 103 3.16 -6.87 -12.72
CA HIS A 103 3.54 -7.20 -14.09
C HIS A 103 2.98 -6.17 -15.07
N LEU A 104 3.62 -5.00 -15.16
CA LEU A 104 3.14 -3.89 -15.97
C LEU A 104 4.19 -3.34 -16.95
N ILE A 105 5.47 -3.59 -16.68
CA ILE A 105 6.60 -3.10 -17.48
C ILE A 105 7.54 -4.23 -17.88
N CYS A 106 8.26 -4.05 -18.98
CA CYS A 106 9.23 -5.04 -19.45
C CYS A 106 10.54 -5.00 -18.64
N ASN A 107 11.32 -6.09 -18.71
CA ASN A 107 12.59 -6.21 -17.99
C ASN A 107 13.58 -5.07 -18.32
N ASP A 108 13.67 -4.66 -19.60
CA ASP A 108 14.53 -3.57 -20.03
C ASP A 108 14.17 -2.24 -19.38
N CYS A 109 12.87 -1.95 -19.25
CA CYS A 109 12.41 -0.75 -18.58
C CYS A 109 12.66 -0.82 -17.09
N ASP A 110 12.30 -1.92 -16.43
CA ASP A 110 12.47 -2.09 -14.99
C ASP A 110 13.93 -1.89 -14.58
N SER A 111 14.85 -2.62 -15.20
CA SER A 111 16.28 -2.58 -14.87
C SER A 111 16.95 -1.22 -15.15
N LYS A 112 16.50 -0.48 -16.18
CA LYS A 112 17.10 0.80 -16.54
C LYS A 112 16.55 1.97 -15.74
N ILE A 113 15.23 1.96 -15.49
CA ILE A 113 14.55 3.10 -14.86
C ILE A 113 14.85 3.14 -13.37
N PHE A 114 14.88 2.00 -12.70
CA PHE A 114 14.93 1.91 -11.25
C PHE A 114 16.32 1.63 -10.68
N SER A 115 17.35 1.55 -11.53
CA SER A 115 18.71 1.19 -11.15
C SER A 115 19.34 2.03 -10.05
N ASP A 116 18.96 3.31 -9.91
CA ASP A 116 19.57 4.16 -8.89
C ASP A 116 18.98 3.88 -7.50
N TYR A 117 17.64 3.86 -7.37
CA TYR A 117 17.01 3.67 -6.08
C TYR A 117 16.96 2.20 -5.64
N GLU A 118 17.07 1.27 -6.56
CA GLU A 118 17.17 -0.17 -6.26
C GLU A 118 18.62 -0.63 -5.99
N ASN A 119 19.58 0.27 -6.02
CA ASN A 119 20.96 -0.01 -5.62
C ASN A 119 21.17 0.43 -4.15
N PRO A 120 21.42 -0.51 -3.20
CA PRO A 120 21.61 -0.20 -1.79
C PRO A 120 22.81 0.72 -1.51
N ASP A 121 23.84 0.73 -2.38
CA ASP A 121 25.03 1.56 -2.21
C ASP A 121 24.75 3.06 -2.38
N ASN A 122 23.63 3.41 -3.01
CA ASN A 122 23.23 4.81 -3.20
C ASN A 122 22.59 5.47 -1.97
N TYR A 123 22.42 4.73 -0.87
CA TYR A 123 21.78 5.22 0.36
C TYR A 123 22.76 5.67 1.44
N SER A 124 24.03 5.91 1.08
CA SER A 124 25.00 6.55 1.99
C SER A 124 24.57 7.95 2.41
N ASN A 125 23.83 8.66 1.53
CA ASN A 125 23.24 9.98 1.76
C ASN A 125 21.73 9.96 1.50
N GLN A 126 21.07 11.10 1.72
CA GLN A 126 19.68 11.30 1.34
C GLN A 126 19.48 10.97 -0.15
N PRO A 127 18.37 10.28 -0.52
CA PRO A 127 18.06 9.96 -1.91
C PRO A 127 18.07 11.19 -2.82
N THR A 128 18.64 11.04 -3.99
CA THR A 128 18.70 12.10 -4.99
C THR A 128 17.31 12.40 -5.56
N PRO A 129 17.08 13.58 -6.16
CA PRO A 129 15.81 13.89 -6.83
C PRO A 129 15.40 12.83 -7.86
N LYS A 130 16.37 12.23 -8.56
CA LYS A 130 16.13 11.13 -9.50
C LYS A 130 15.59 9.89 -8.79
N MET A 131 16.19 9.49 -7.67
CA MET A 131 15.72 8.35 -6.86
C MET A 131 14.30 8.60 -6.32
N ILE A 132 13.99 9.82 -5.88
CA ILE A 132 12.64 10.21 -5.44
C ILE A 132 11.63 10.07 -6.58
N ALA A 133 11.95 10.54 -7.78
CA ALA A 133 11.09 10.39 -8.95
C ALA A 133 10.93 8.91 -9.36
N GLN A 134 11.97 8.09 -9.23
CA GLN A 134 11.90 6.63 -9.44
C GLN A 134 10.95 5.96 -8.45
N MET A 135 11.05 6.30 -7.14
CA MET A 135 10.13 5.80 -6.10
C MET A 135 8.68 6.20 -6.40
N ALA A 136 8.42 7.47 -6.76
CA ALA A 136 7.09 7.94 -7.12
C ALA A 136 6.52 7.20 -8.34
N LEU A 137 7.36 6.98 -9.36
CA LEU A 137 6.98 6.21 -10.56
C LEU A 137 6.64 4.76 -10.22
N LYS A 138 7.45 4.11 -9.39
CA LYS A 138 7.23 2.72 -8.95
C LYS A 138 5.91 2.60 -8.19
N ASN A 139 5.65 3.52 -7.25
CA ASN A 139 4.40 3.56 -6.49
C ASN A 139 3.18 3.72 -7.41
N SER A 140 3.25 4.64 -8.38
CA SER A 140 2.17 4.84 -9.36
C SER A 140 1.93 3.60 -10.21
N LEU A 141 2.98 2.96 -10.72
CA LEU A 141 2.86 1.72 -11.50
C LEU A 141 2.23 0.58 -10.70
N LYS A 142 2.62 0.43 -9.43
CA LYS A 142 2.02 -0.56 -8.54
C LYS A 142 0.53 -0.30 -8.33
N SER A 143 0.15 0.96 -8.04
CA SER A 143 -1.24 1.36 -7.85
C SER A 143 -2.08 1.16 -9.12
N ILE A 144 -1.56 1.53 -10.30
CA ILE A 144 -2.20 1.26 -11.59
C ILE A 144 -2.41 -0.25 -11.79
N SER A 145 -1.38 -1.06 -11.55
CA SER A 145 -1.49 -2.52 -11.70
C SER A 145 -2.57 -3.11 -10.79
N LYS A 146 -2.65 -2.63 -9.53
CA LYS A 146 -3.67 -3.04 -8.57
C LYS A 146 -5.08 -2.69 -9.07
N ARG A 147 -5.31 -1.44 -9.50
CA ARG A 147 -6.63 -1.00 -9.97
C ARG A 147 -7.07 -1.70 -11.26
N LEU A 148 -6.18 -1.93 -12.20
CA LEU A 148 -6.49 -2.72 -13.40
C LEU A 148 -6.94 -4.15 -13.03
N PHE A 149 -6.28 -4.79 -12.07
CA PHE A 149 -6.68 -6.09 -11.57
C PHE A 149 -8.05 -6.06 -10.88
N GLU A 150 -8.29 -5.08 -10.00
CA GLU A 150 -9.54 -4.97 -9.24
C GLU A 150 -10.75 -4.68 -10.17
N ILE A 151 -10.58 -3.82 -11.17
CA ILE A 151 -11.63 -3.56 -12.17
C ILE A 151 -12.03 -4.86 -12.86
N GLU A 152 -11.08 -5.66 -13.32
CA GLU A 152 -11.38 -6.93 -13.96
C GLU A 152 -11.97 -7.97 -12.99
N PHE A 153 -11.51 -7.97 -11.74
CA PHE A 153 -12.08 -8.82 -10.71
C PHE A 153 -13.57 -8.51 -10.47
N PHE A 154 -13.94 -7.23 -10.36
CA PHE A 154 -15.33 -6.83 -10.21
C PHE A 154 -16.14 -7.02 -11.49
N ASN A 155 -15.59 -6.80 -12.68
CA ASN A 155 -16.23 -7.08 -13.96
C ASN A 155 -16.63 -8.56 -14.11
N ILE A 156 -15.77 -9.48 -13.68
CA ILE A 156 -16.05 -10.92 -13.70
C ILE A 156 -17.09 -11.27 -12.63
N SER A 157 -16.98 -10.68 -11.44
CA SER A 157 -17.89 -10.91 -10.31
C SER A 157 -19.31 -10.44 -10.61
N ALA A 158 -19.47 -9.30 -11.29
CA ALA A 158 -20.77 -8.74 -11.70
C ALA A 158 -21.63 -9.69 -12.54
N LYS A 159 -20.99 -10.62 -13.25
CA LYS A 159 -21.69 -11.60 -14.12
C LYS A 159 -22.35 -12.73 -13.34
N LYS A 160 -22.15 -12.83 -12.02
CA LYS A 160 -22.61 -13.97 -11.23
C LYS A 160 -24.02 -13.77 -10.65
N THR A 161 -24.35 -12.58 -10.19
CA THR A 161 -25.66 -12.24 -9.61
C THR A 161 -25.99 -10.76 -9.75
N ASP A 162 -27.26 -10.38 -9.58
CA ASP A 162 -27.67 -8.97 -9.62
C ASP A 162 -27.12 -8.17 -8.43
N ALA A 163 -27.09 -8.75 -7.23
CA ALA A 163 -26.49 -8.13 -6.06
C ALA A 163 -24.97 -7.91 -6.24
N ALA A 164 -24.26 -8.91 -6.76
CA ALA A 164 -22.85 -8.79 -7.09
C ALA A 164 -22.59 -7.72 -8.16
N ARG A 165 -23.51 -7.54 -9.12
CA ARG A 165 -23.41 -6.50 -10.16
C ARG A 165 -23.51 -5.11 -9.56
N MET A 166 -24.54 -4.82 -8.76
CA MET A 166 -24.71 -3.50 -8.12
C MET A 166 -23.49 -3.11 -7.26
N PHE A 167 -22.98 -4.06 -6.49
CA PHE A 167 -21.79 -3.85 -5.69
C PHE A 167 -20.55 -3.60 -6.55
N SER A 168 -20.36 -4.40 -7.60
CA SER A 168 -19.23 -4.31 -8.52
C SER A 168 -19.23 -2.99 -9.29
N ASP A 169 -20.39 -2.51 -9.72
CA ASP A 169 -20.53 -1.25 -10.43
C ASP A 169 -20.11 -0.07 -9.54
N ALA A 170 -20.55 -0.06 -8.28
CA ALA A 170 -20.14 0.97 -7.31
C ALA A 170 -18.63 0.94 -7.03
N LYS A 171 -18.05 -0.25 -6.86
CA LYS A 171 -16.60 -0.42 -6.66
C LYS A 171 -15.79 -0.02 -7.89
N ASN A 172 -16.25 -0.38 -9.09
CA ASN A 172 -15.57 0.00 -10.32
C ASN A 172 -15.62 1.50 -10.59
N ALA A 173 -16.71 2.19 -10.25
CA ALA A 173 -16.76 3.64 -10.33
C ALA A 173 -15.64 4.29 -9.49
N ALA A 174 -15.43 3.83 -8.25
CA ALA A 174 -14.34 4.29 -7.40
C ALA A 174 -12.95 3.90 -7.97
N ASN A 175 -12.79 2.65 -8.41
CA ASN A 175 -11.53 2.17 -8.99
C ASN A 175 -11.12 2.94 -10.26
N GLU A 176 -12.07 3.34 -11.09
CA GLU A 176 -11.82 4.15 -12.29
C GLU A 176 -11.39 5.58 -11.95
N MET A 177 -11.99 6.19 -10.92
CA MET A 177 -11.55 7.50 -10.40
C MET A 177 -10.10 7.42 -9.89
N ASP A 178 -9.81 6.44 -9.05
CA ASP A 178 -8.46 6.21 -8.51
C ASP A 178 -7.46 5.94 -9.65
N LEU A 179 -7.83 5.11 -10.63
CA LEU A 179 -6.97 4.80 -11.76
C LEU A 179 -6.58 6.05 -12.54
N LYS A 180 -7.53 6.98 -12.74
CA LYS A 180 -7.25 8.27 -13.40
C LYS A 180 -6.22 9.07 -12.62
N GLU A 181 -6.36 9.19 -11.30
CA GLU A 181 -5.42 9.91 -10.45
C GLU A 181 -4.03 9.25 -10.46
N TYR A 182 -3.95 7.92 -10.40
CA TYR A 182 -2.67 7.20 -10.47
C TYR A 182 -1.98 7.34 -11.82
N VAL A 183 -2.75 7.38 -12.91
CA VAL A 183 -2.21 7.64 -14.26
C VAL A 183 -1.64 9.07 -14.36
N ASP A 184 -2.28 10.04 -13.73
CA ASP A 184 -1.77 11.42 -13.72
C ASP A 184 -0.50 11.56 -12.86
N SER A 185 -0.46 10.90 -11.69
CA SER A 185 0.76 10.81 -10.87
C SER A 185 1.90 10.09 -11.60
N TYR A 186 1.59 9.00 -12.33
CA TYR A 186 2.55 8.31 -13.20
C TYR A 186 3.15 9.25 -14.26
N LYS A 187 2.30 10.02 -14.97
CA LYS A 187 2.77 10.97 -16.01
C LYS A 187 3.70 12.03 -15.42
N LYS A 188 3.39 12.54 -14.23
CA LYS A 188 4.24 13.51 -13.52
C LYS A 188 5.58 12.91 -13.14
N ALA A 189 5.59 11.73 -12.52
CA ALA A 189 6.83 11.03 -12.14
C ALA A 189 7.70 10.71 -13.37
N LYS A 190 7.09 10.25 -14.46
CA LYS A 190 7.79 10.01 -15.73
C LYS A 190 8.43 11.29 -16.27
N LYS A 191 7.69 12.40 -16.28
CA LYS A 191 8.20 13.71 -16.72
C LYS A 191 9.34 14.22 -15.84
N ALA A 192 9.25 14.02 -14.51
CA ALA A 192 10.30 14.39 -13.56
C ALA A 192 11.61 13.64 -13.86
N LEU A 193 11.53 12.34 -14.16
CA LEU A 193 12.69 11.54 -14.59
C LEU A 193 13.30 12.00 -15.89
N GLU A 194 12.49 12.32 -16.89
CA GLU A 194 12.95 12.77 -18.21
C GLU A 194 13.65 14.15 -18.15
N LYS A 195 13.18 15.02 -17.26
CA LYS A 195 13.73 16.37 -17.10
C LYS A 195 14.94 16.42 -16.15
N ASN A 196 15.21 15.36 -15.42
CA ASN A 196 16.16 15.35 -14.30
C ASN A 196 15.95 16.54 -13.33
N SER A 197 14.67 16.86 -13.07
CA SER A 197 14.23 18.05 -12.35
C SER A 197 14.13 17.75 -10.86
N SER A 198 14.74 18.61 -10.03
CA SER A 198 14.68 18.54 -8.57
C SER A 198 13.42 19.16 -7.96
N VAL A 199 12.53 19.75 -8.79
CA VAL A 199 11.44 20.64 -8.34
C VAL A 199 10.09 19.93 -8.22
N ASP A 200 9.95 18.71 -8.74
CA ASP A 200 8.65 18.05 -8.84
C ASP A 200 8.19 17.36 -7.52
N TYR A 201 9.14 17.12 -6.60
CA TYR A 201 8.86 16.49 -5.30
C TYR A 201 9.58 17.20 -4.15
N TYR A 202 8.90 17.30 -3.01
CA TYR A 202 9.44 17.85 -1.77
C TYR A 202 9.63 16.73 -0.75
N VAL A 203 10.87 16.47 -0.33
CA VAL A 203 11.19 15.54 0.76
C VAL A 203 10.88 16.23 2.09
N CYS A 204 9.81 15.79 2.75
CA CYS A 204 9.35 16.38 4.01
C CYS A 204 9.96 15.72 5.25
N TYR A 205 10.50 14.51 5.11
CA TYR A 205 11.24 13.81 6.16
C TYR A 205 12.24 12.82 5.58
N TYR A 206 13.41 12.75 6.19
CA TYR A 206 14.45 11.77 5.96
C TYR A 206 15.08 11.37 7.29
N GLU A 207 15.25 10.08 7.53
CA GLU A 207 15.90 9.52 8.71
C GLU A 207 16.72 8.31 8.34
N LYS A 208 17.82 8.13 9.03
CA LYS A 208 18.69 6.98 8.90
C LYS A 208 18.90 6.34 10.27
N LEU A 209 18.26 5.22 10.50
CA LEU A 209 18.38 4.43 11.72
C LEU A 209 19.64 3.57 11.65
N ASN A 210 20.39 3.49 12.73
CA ASN A 210 21.61 2.68 12.86
C ASN A 210 21.33 1.19 13.14
N TYR A 211 20.14 0.73 12.83
CA TYR A 211 19.69 -0.66 12.97
C TYR A 211 18.71 -1.02 11.85
N VAL A 212 18.50 -2.33 11.65
CA VAL A 212 17.58 -2.87 10.65
C VAL A 212 16.23 -3.08 11.29
N VAL A 213 15.18 -2.42 10.78
CA VAL A 213 13.80 -2.65 11.22
C VAL A 213 13.22 -3.90 10.57
N PRO A 214 12.26 -4.59 11.23
CA PRO A 214 11.67 -5.83 10.71
C PRO A 214 10.61 -5.62 9.64
N ILE A 215 10.44 -4.41 9.12
CA ILE A 215 9.41 -4.04 8.14
C ILE A 215 10.04 -3.38 6.93
N ALA A 216 9.70 -3.87 5.74
CA ALA A 216 9.96 -3.21 4.46
C ALA A 216 8.66 -2.66 3.89
N PHE A 217 8.67 -1.37 3.50
CA PHE A 217 7.48 -0.67 3.09
C PHE A 217 7.79 0.40 2.04
N GLN A 218 6.96 0.50 1.02
CA GLN A 218 6.97 1.61 0.07
C GLN A 218 5.59 1.76 -0.56
N CYS A 219 4.95 2.91 -0.34
CA CYS A 219 3.64 3.19 -0.88
C CYS A 219 3.39 4.70 -1.06
N SER A 220 2.39 5.01 -1.89
CA SER A 220 1.75 6.33 -1.98
C SER A 220 0.43 6.25 -1.21
N LEU A 221 0.25 7.10 -0.22
CA LEU A 221 -0.87 7.05 0.73
C LEU A 221 -1.67 8.35 0.72
N ALA A 222 -2.99 8.23 0.83
CA ALA A 222 -3.93 9.35 0.98
C ALA A 222 -4.37 9.46 2.44
N LEU A 223 -3.61 10.16 3.29
CA LEU A 223 -4.00 10.35 4.69
C LEU A 223 -5.27 11.20 4.79
N SER A 224 -6.18 10.79 5.67
CA SER A 224 -7.46 11.46 5.89
C SER A 224 -7.30 12.68 6.80
N VAL A 225 -6.50 12.57 7.86
CA VAL A 225 -6.34 13.60 8.89
C VAL A 225 -4.89 13.85 9.29
N ASP A 226 -4.61 15.03 9.85
CA ASP A 226 -3.34 15.35 10.52
C ASP A 226 -3.39 14.99 12.02
N PHE A 227 -2.31 15.28 12.78
CA PHE A 227 -2.21 14.99 14.21
C PHE A 227 -3.19 15.78 15.09
N ASN A 228 -3.81 16.82 14.59
CA ASN A 228 -4.84 17.61 15.29
C ASN A 228 -6.27 17.28 14.80
N GLY A 229 -6.44 16.23 13.97
CA GLY A 229 -7.72 15.87 13.39
C GLY A 229 -8.21 16.80 12.26
N ASN A 230 -7.34 17.68 11.72
CA ASN A 230 -7.72 18.47 10.56
C ASN A 230 -7.73 17.59 9.30
N ILE A 231 -8.76 17.75 8.47
CA ILE A 231 -8.92 16.96 7.24
C ILE A 231 -7.83 17.34 6.23
N ILE A 232 -7.04 16.34 5.81
CA ILE A 232 -6.09 16.41 4.70
C ILE A 232 -6.81 16.04 3.40
N ASN A 233 -7.45 14.88 3.39
CA ASN A 233 -8.23 14.39 2.26
C ASN A 233 -9.66 14.06 2.71
N ASN A 234 -10.63 14.71 2.07
CA ASN A 234 -12.03 14.33 2.22
C ASN A 234 -12.40 13.29 1.16
N ILE A 235 -12.26 12.01 1.51
CA ILE A 235 -12.55 10.89 0.61
C ILE A 235 -14.05 10.76 0.26
N TYR A 236 -14.92 11.51 0.95
CA TYR A 236 -16.36 11.58 0.67
C TYR A 236 -16.74 12.73 -0.26
N ASN A 237 -15.78 13.53 -0.71
CA ASN A 237 -16.07 14.62 -1.63
C ASN A 237 -16.36 14.06 -3.03
N PRO A 238 -17.60 14.13 -3.53
CA PRO A 238 -17.98 13.55 -4.81
C PRO A 238 -17.60 14.43 -6.00
N SER A 239 -17.02 15.62 -5.77
CA SER A 239 -16.66 16.53 -6.85
C SER A 239 -15.60 15.92 -7.75
N PRO A 240 -15.81 15.82 -9.07
CA PRO A 240 -14.82 15.32 -10.01
C PRO A 240 -13.58 16.23 -10.11
N GLU A 241 -13.65 17.44 -9.56
CA GLU A 241 -12.54 18.39 -9.51
C GLU A 241 -11.71 18.23 -8.24
N TYR A 242 -12.24 17.52 -7.24
CA TYR A 242 -11.54 17.28 -6.00
C TYR A 242 -10.46 16.21 -6.22
N ARG A 243 -9.22 16.64 -6.23
CA ARG A 243 -8.08 15.73 -6.34
C ARG A 243 -7.62 15.28 -4.96
N ILE A 244 -7.44 13.99 -4.77
CA ILE A 244 -6.75 13.43 -3.61
C ILE A 244 -5.25 13.82 -3.69
N GLN A 245 -4.69 14.25 -2.57
CA GLN A 245 -3.24 14.49 -2.43
C GLN A 245 -2.61 13.31 -1.71
N ASN A 246 -1.42 12.91 -2.15
CA ASN A 246 -0.75 11.74 -1.63
C ASN A 246 0.57 12.12 -0.94
N ILE A 247 0.92 11.34 0.08
CA ILE A 247 2.25 11.31 0.65
C ILE A 247 2.89 9.96 0.30
N HIS A 248 4.12 10.00 -0.16
CA HIS A 248 4.92 8.81 -0.39
C HIS A 248 5.75 8.51 0.84
N ILE A 249 5.70 7.26 1.30
CA ILE A 249 6.47 6.79 2.46
C ILE A 249 7.24 5.55 2.03
N SER A 250 8.54 5.54 2.32
CA SER A 250 9.41 4.40 2.10
C SER A 250 10.19 4.08 3.37
N ILE A 251 10.18 2.82 3.79
CA ILE A 251 10.97 2.26 4.87
C ILE A 251 11.80 1.14 4.27
N LEU A 252 13.09 1.40 4.15
CA LEU A 252 14.02 0.61 3.37
C LEU A 252 15.09 -0.01 4.28
N PRO A 253 14.88 -1.24 4.78
CA PRO A 253 15.89 -1.98 5.51
C PRO A 253 17.10 -2.31 4.62
N LEU A 254 18.27 -1.78 4.98
CA LEU A 254 19.57 -2.11 4.38
C LEU A 254 20.23 -3.23 5.21
N LYS A 255 21.49 -3.56 4.93
CA LYS A 255 22.18 -4.66 5.64
C LYS A 255 22.39 -4.39 7.14
N SER A 256 22.65 -3.15 7.54
CA SER A 256 22.99 -2.78 8.93
C SER A 256 22.24 -1.54 9.44
N GLU A 257 21.41 -0.96 8.62
CA GLU A 257 20.74 0.32 8.89
C GLU A 257 19.38 0.35 8.16
N THR A 258 18.55 1.32 8.48
CA THR A 258 17.27 1.53 7.79
C THR A 258 17.16 2.97 7.34
N VAL A 259 16.75 3.17 6.10
CA VAL A 259 16.45 4.50 5.55
C VAL A 259 14.93 4.70 5.52
N ILE A 260 14.49 5.83 6.08
CA ILE A 260 13.09 6.27 6.04
C ILE A 260 13.02 7.56 5.23
N VAL A 261 12.13 7.58 4.23
CA VAL A 261 11.92 8.74 3.37
C VAL A 261 10.43 9.03 3.29
N MET A 262 10.04 10.29 3.52
CA MET A 262 8.70 10.78 3.18
C MET A 262 8.81 11.96 2.22
N PHE A 263 8.00 11.96 1.18
CA PHE A 263 7.94 13.04 0.22
C PHE A 263 6.53 13.21 -0.37
N ILE A 264 6.26 14.39 -0.89
CA ILE A 264 5.01 14.77 -1.53
C ILE A 264 5.28 15.35 -2.90
N GLU A 265 4.27 15.38 -3.79
CA GLU A 265 4.36 16.19 -5.00
C GLU A 265 4.51 17.68 -4.62
N ASP A 266 5.37 18.42 -5.34
CA ASP A 266 5.44 19.87 -5.15
C ASP A 266 4.11 20.50 -5.52
N GLY A 267 3.58 21.34 -4.61
CA GLY A 267 2.23 21.89 -4.74
C GLY A 267 1.15 21.19 -3.93
N ASP A 268 1.38 20.01 -3.39
CA ASP A 268 0.45 19.31 -2.50
C ASP A 268 0.43 19.95 -1.09
N LYS A 269 -0.25 21.10 -0.99
CA LYS A 269 -0.18 21.98 0.19
C LYS A 269 -0.93 21.47 1.41
N ARG A 270 -1.88 20.53 1.25
CA ARG A 270 -2.69 20.00 2.36
C ARG A 270 -1.85 19.25 3.40
N TYR A 271 -0.72 18.65 2.99
CA TYR A 271 0.22 17.98 3.90
C TYR A 271 1.12 18.91 4.71
N ARG A 272 1.10 20.24 4.45
CA ARG A 272 2.02 21.18 5.13
C ARG A 272 1.89 21.15 6.64
N GLN A 273 0.67 21.06 7.16
CA GLN A 273 0.45 21.04 8.61
C GLN A 273 0.88 19.68 9.17
N PHE A 274 0.54 18.59 8.50
CA PHE A 274 0.94 17.25 8.89
C PHE A 274 2.45 17.13 9.07
N TYR A 275 3.27 17.45 8.05
CA TYR A 275 4.71 17.26 8.18
C TYR A 275 5.36 18.27 9.17
N LYS A 276 4.80 19.44 9.39
CA LYS A 276 5.26 20.36 10.45
C LYS A 276 4.99 19.81 11.84
N GLN A 277 3.85 19.17 12.06
CA GLN A 277 3.51 18.48 13.31
C GLN A 277 4.42 17.26 13.50
N PHE A 278 4.51 16.41 12.47
CA PHE A 278 5.36 15.22 12.46
C PHE A 278 6.83 15.54 12.81
N ASN A 279 7.41 16.57 12.20
CA ASN A 279 8.81 16.93 12.43
C ASN A 279 9.10 17.42 13.86
N LYS A 280 8.09 17.84 14.62
CA LYS A 280 8.21 18.22 16.02
C LYS A 280 8.17 17.05 17.00
N LEU A 281 7.73 15.88 16.56
CA LEU A 281 7.68 14.68 17.38
C LEU A 281 9.09 14.19 17.72
N THR A 282 9.21 13.46 18.83
CA THR A 282 10.42 12.68 19.14
C THR A 282 10.63 11.60 18.07
N LEU A 283 11.84 11.04 17.97
CA LEU A 283 12.07 9.95 17.02
C LEU A 283 11.16 8.76 17.28
N ASP A 284 11.00 8.37 18.54
CA ASP A 284 10.14 7.25 18.93
C ASP A 284 8.66 7.49 18.53
N ASP A 285 8.12 8.68 18.78
CA ASP A 285 6.79 9.08 18.36
C ASP A 285 6.63 9.09 16.82
N LYS A 286 7.65 9.51 16.08
CA LYS A 286 7.65 9.45 14.61
C LYS A 286 7.56 8.01 14.10
N LEU A 287 8.34 7.11 14.70
CA LEU A 287 8.35 5.69 14.35
C LEU A 287 7.03 5.01 14.70
N ALA A 288 6.43 5.36 15.85
CA ALA A 288 5.10 4.90 16.24
C ALA A 288 4.01 5.40 15.26
N ALA A 289 4.07 6.67 14.88
CA ALA A 289 3.14 7.24 13.89
C ALA A 289 3.28 6.59 12.52
N LEU A 290 4.51 6.32 12.05
CA LEU A 290 4.74 5.61 10.80
C LEU A 290 4.22 4.16 10.86
N THR A 291 4.42 3.48 11.99
CA THR A 291 3.85 2.13 12.19
C THR A 291 2.34 2.18 12.06
N LEU A 292 1.65 3.08 12.75
CA LEU A 292 0.20 3.22 12.66
C LEU A 292 -0.27 3.54 11.22
N ILE A 293 0.36 4.51 10.58
CA ILE A 293 0.01 4.93 9.21
C ILE A 293 0.14 3.77 8.22
N MET A 294 1.20 2.97 8.31
CA MET A 294 1.36 1.81 7.41
C MET A 294 0.22 0.82 7.55
N PHE A 295 -0.15 0.47 8.78
CA PHE A 295 -1.23 -0.49 9.03
C PHE A 295 -2.61 0.08 8.67
N MET A 296 -2.84 1.36 8.92
CA MET A 296 -4.13 2.00 8.70
C MET A 296 -4.42 2.28 7.22
N TYR A 297 -3.39 2.58 6.41
CA TYR A 297 -3.58 3.10 5.05
C TYR A 297 -3.03 2.21 3.94
N SER A 298 -2.39 1.09 4.25
CA SER A 298 -1.77 0.26 3.21
C SER A 298 -1.96 -1.24 3.43
N GLU A 299 -2.12 -1.95 2.33
CA GLU A 299 -2.04 -3.41 2.26
C GLU A 299 -0.66 -3.90 1.81
N ASP A 300 0.18 -3.01 1.28
CA ASP A 300 1.47 -3.32 0.67
C ASP A 300 2.62 -3.17 1.68
N MET A 301 2.60 -3.98 2.75
CA MET A 301 3.67 -4.06 3.74
C MET A 301 4.19 -5.49 3.87
N TYR A 302 5.49 -5.59 4.17
CA TYR A 302 6.18 -6.87 4.33
C TYR A 302 6.96 -6.85 5.63
N PHE A 303 6.89 -7.92 6.40
CA PHE A 303 7.57 -7.98 7.68
C PHE A 303 8.25 -9.33 7.92
N SER A 304 9.27 -9.28 8.77
CA SER A 304 10.01 -10.44 9.23
C SER A 304 9.13 -11.35 10.08
N LYS A 305 9.36 -12.65 10.02
CA LYS A 305 8.75 -13.63 10.94
C LYS A 305 9.15 -13.37 12.40
N SER A 306 10.19 -12.60 12.66
CA SER A 306 10.62 -12.27 14.03
C SER A 306 9.59 -11.48 14.84
N ILE A 307 8.68 -10.76 14.17
CA ILE A 307 7.60 -9.98 14.82
C ILE A 307 6.20 -10.57 14.59
N GLU A 308 6.11 -11.83 14.16
CA GLU A 308 4.82 -12.46 13.84
C GLU A 308 3.86 -12.47 15.02
N ASN A 309 4.37 -12.81 16.22
CA ASN A 309 3.54 -12.87 17.42
C ASN A 309 3.02 -11.48 17.82
N GLU A 310 3.88 -10.46 17.81
CA GLU A 310 3.50 -9.09 18.14
C GLU A 310 2.42 -8.56 17.21
N VAL A 311 2.49 -8.93 15.92
CA VAL A 311 1.51 -8.53 14.93
C VAL A 311 0.19 -9.28 15.13
N ARG A 312 0.21 -10.60 15.31
CA ARG A 312 -1.00 -11.43 15.47
C ARG A 312 -1.75 -11.18 16.77
N GLU A 313 -1.02 -10.94 17.86
CA GLU A 313 -1.60 -10.75 19.18
C GLU A 313 -2.10 -9.33 19.44
N SER A 314 -1.67 -8.35 18.64
CA SER A 314 -2.08 -6.97 18.80
C SER A 314 -3.44 -6.68 18.16
N LYS A 315 -4.50 -6.67 19.00
CA LYS A 315 -5.85 -6.29 18.55
C LYS A 315 -5.87 -4.90 17.90
N ALA A 316 -5.14 -3.95 18.49
CA ALA A 316 -5.07 -2.58 17.98
C ALA A 316 -4.42 -2.50 16.58
N LEU A 317 -3.39 -3.30 16.29
CA LEU A 317 -2.83 -3.41 14.93
C LEU A 317 -3.82 -4.05 13.96
N CYS A 318 -4.54 -5.09 14.39
CA CYS A 318 -5.59 -5.71 13.57
C CYS A 318 -6.71 -4.71 13.23
N GLU A 319 -7.15 -3.92 14.20
CA GLU A 319 -8.15 -2.87 13.99
C GLU A 319 -7.63 -1.77 13.06
N ALA A 320 -6.39 -1.30 13.25
CA ALA A 320 -5.76 -0.36 12.34
C ALA A 320 -5.70 -0.91 10.90
N GLY A 321 -5.31 -2.17 10.72
CA GLY A 321 -5.27 -2.84 9.41
C GLY A 321 -6.63 -2.99 8.73
N LYS A 322 -7.71 -3.03 9.50
CA LYS A 322 -9.09 -3.06 8.97
C LYS A 322 -9.60 -1.68 8.57
N THR A 323 -9.15 -0.61 9.24
CA THR A 323 -9.66 0.76 9.02
C THR A 323 -9.60 1.19 7.55
N GLY A 324 -8.54 0.86 6.84
CA GLY A 324 -8.39 1.16 5.40
C GLY A 324 -9.22 0.28 4.47
N GLN A 325 -9.83 -0.78 4.99
CA GLN A 325 -10.60 -1.76 4.22
C GLN A 325 -12.11 -1.61 4.45
N ASP A 326 -12.51 -0.90 5.52
CA ASP A 326 -13.91 -0.73 5.85
C ASP A 326 -14.64 0.04 4.75
N ILE A 327 -15.69 -0.59 4.24
CA ILE A 327 -16.66 0.10 3.38
C ILE A 327 -17.46 1.00 4.30
N ILE A 328 -17.24 2.30 4.17
CA ILE A 328 -17.99 3.26 4.93
C ILE A 328 -19.45 3.18 4.49
N SER A 329 -20.29 2.63 5.35
CA SER A 329 -21.73 2.67 5.16
C SER A 329 -22.19 4.08 5.47
N PHE A 330 -22.79 4.76 4.49
CA PHE A 330 -23.48 6.02 4.71
C PHE A 330 -24.70 5.78 5.60
N THR A 331 -24.56 6.04 6.89
CA THR A 331 -25.73 6.20 7.75
C THR A 331 -26.11 7.67 7.73
N PRO A 332 -27.35 8.04 7.37
CA PRO A 332 -27.76 9.43 7.19
C PRO A 332 -27.76 10.29 8.47
N PHE A 333 -27.31 9.73 9.59
CA PHE A 333 -27.32 10.36 10.90
C PHE A 333 -25.95 10.80 11.43
N PHE A 334 -24.86 10.55 10.70
CA PHE A 334 -23.49 10.89 11.14
C PHE A 334 -22.79 11.81 10.14
N ASP A 335 -22.00 12.77 10.67
CA ASP A 335 -21.09 13.56 9.85
C ASP A 335 -19.94 12.66 9.35
N PRO A 336 -19.81 12.45 8.02
CA PRO A 336 -18.74 11.63 7.47
C PRO A 336 -17.34 12.11 7.86
N LEU A 337 -17.15 13.42 8.04
CA LEU A 337 -15.86 13.99 8.43
C LEU A 337 -15.52 13.71 9.90
N GLU A 338 -16.53 13.59 10.76
CA GLU A 338 -16.33 13.21 12.15
C GLU A 338 -15.91 11.74 12.27
N ILE A 339 -16.56 10.87 11.49
CA ILE A 339 -16.14 9.46 11.37
C ILE A 339 -14.68 9.36 10.90
N LEU A 340 -14.25 10.15 9.90
CA LEU A 340 -12.87 10.17 9.46
C LEU A 340 -11.91 10.60 10.56
N ARG A 341 -12.25 11.62 11.34
CA ARG A 341 -11.42 12.12 12.46
C ARG A 341 -11.22 11.04 13.52
N GLU A 342 -12.29 10.35 13.90
CA GLU A 342 -12.24 9.32 14.93
C GLU A 342 -11.53 8.03 14.45
N SER A 343 -11.92 7.54 13.27
CA SER A 343 -11.38 6.29 12.74
C SER A 343 -9.89 6.40 12.40
N HIS A 344 -9.47 7.56 11.86
CA HIS A 344 -8.10 7.79 11.39
C HIS A 344 -7.24 8.66 12.33
N SER A 345 -7.64 8.78 13.61
CA SER A 345 -6.85 9.53 14.59
C SER A 345 -5.44 8.97 14.75
N LEU A 346 -4.43 9.83 14.57
CA LEU A 346 -3.03 9.47 14.72
C LEU A 346 -2.58 9.35 16.20
N ASP A 347 -3.45 9.70 17.15
CA ASP A 347 -3.19 9.50 18.58
C ASP A 347 -3.23 8.01 18.98
N LYS A 348 -3.93 7.18 18.20
CA LYS A 348 -3.93 5.72 18.33
C LYS A 348 -2.53 5.09 18.20
N ARG A 349 -1.51 5.83 17.75
CA ARG A 349 -0.12 5.37 17.70
C ARG A 349 0.45 4.93 19.04
N HIS A 350 -0.13 5.42 20.14
CA HIS A 350 0.27 5.04 21.50
C HIS A 350 -0.38 3.74 22.00
N GLU A 351 -1.37 3.21 21.26
CA GLU A 351 -2.11 2.00 21.59
C GLU A 351 -1.52 0.76 20.91
N ILE A 352 -0.63 0.96 19.94
CA ILE A 352 -0.02 -0.11 19.15
C ILE A 352 1.47 -0.29 19.50
N PRO A 353 2.05 -1.48 19.28
CA PRO A 353 3.50 -1.66 19.37
C PRO A 353 4.21 -0.83 18.31
N ASN A 354 5.24 -0.06 18.71
CA ASN A 354 6.10 0.68 17.79
C ASN A 354 7.09 -0.27 17.10
N LEU A 355 6.64 -0.96 16.04
CA LEU A 355 7.40 -2.02 15.35
C LEU A 355 8.64 -1.51 14.61
N LEU A 356 8.79 -0.20 14.44
CA LEU A 356 9.99 0.42 13.86
C LEU A 356 11.03 0.83 14.90
N SER A 357 10.72 0.70 16.21
CA SER A 357 11.66 1.04 17.28
C SER A 357 12.83 0.04 17.37
N GLU A 358 13.90 0.47 18.00
CA GLU A 358 15.10 -0.38 18.22
C GLU A 358 14.79 -1.67 19.00
N LYS A 359 13.70 -1.70 19.78
CA LYS A 359 13.23 -2.90 20.50
C LYS A 359 13.02 -4.09 19.56
N TYR A 360 12.56 -3.84 18.33
CA TYR A 360 12.23 -4.89 17.34
C TYR A 360 13.30 -5.04 16.25
N LYS A 361 14.48 -4.43 16.43
CA LYS A 361 15.56 -4.53 15.45
C LYS A 361 15.92 -5.97 15.12
N LEU A 362 16.22 -6.21 13.88
CA LEU A 362 16.78 -7.48 13.44
C LEU A 362 18.23 -7.63 13.91
N SER A 363 18.62 -8.84 14.30
CA SER A 363 19.97 -9.19 14.77
C SER A 363 20.94 -9.46 13.62
#